data_0ec916d23742f76fb0dc4f555aaf704a
#
_entry.id   0ec916d23742f76fb0dc4f555aaf704a
#
_cell.length_a   1.000
_cell.length_b   1.000
_cell.length_c   1.000
_cell.angle_alpha   90.00
_cell.angle_beta   90.00
_cell.angle_gamma   90.00
#
_symmetry.space_group_name_H-M   'P 1'
#
loop_
_entity.id
_entity.type
_entity.pdbx_description
1 polymer ?
#
loop_
_entity_poly.entity_id
_entity_poly.type
_entity_poly.pdbx_seq_one_letter_code
_entity_poly.pdbx_strand_id
1 'polypeptide(L)'
;VIAVDPGHNGGNSGDPAAINAPVPDGRGGTKACNTVGTQTDDGYPEHRFNWEAAQVLTDALEDAGATVVLSRDSDDGVGPCVDERGTFADDAD
;
A
#
# COMPACT_ATOMS: atom_id res chain seq x y z
N VAL A 1 -13.57 0.39 13.12
CA VAL A 1 -12.68 -0.18 12.08
C VAL A 1 -11.67 0.87 11.65
N ILE A 2 -10.40 0.53 11.69
CA ILE A 2 -9.31 1.41 11.26
C ILE A 2 -8.67 0.79 10.02
N ALA A 3 -8.55 1.59 8.96
CA ALA A 3 -7.88 1.18 7.73
C ALA A 3 -6.42 1.64 7.76
N VAL A 4 -5.51 0.75 7.40
CA VAL A 4 -4.08 1.03 7.32
C VAL A 4 -3.60 0.71 5.90
N ASP A 5 -2.94 1.66 5.28
CA ASP A 5 -2.47 1.56 3.89
C ASP A 5 -0.94 1.61 3.83
N PRO A 6 -0.27 0.44 3.92
CA PRO A 6 1.19 0.42 3.74
C PRO A 6 1.55 0.72 2.28
N GLY A 7 2.16 1.87 2.04
CA GLY A 7 2.47 2.33 0.70
C GLY A 7 3.39 1.40 -0.08
N HIS A 8 3.26 1.43 -1.41
CA HIS A 8 3.98 0.59 -2.36
C HIS A 8 3.71 -0.91 -2.16
N ASN A 9 4.41 -1.77 -2.89
CA ASN A 9 4.33 -3.23 -2.78
C ASN A 9 5.69 -3.84 -3.13
N GLY A 10 6.03 -4.94 -2.48
CA GLY A 10 7.32 -5.61 -2.71
C GLY A 10 7.51 -6.17 -4.11
N GLY A 11 6.42 -6.52 -4.80
CA GLY A 11 6.46 -7.03 -6.17
C GLY A 11 6.50 -5.97 -7.27
N ASN A 12 6.41 -4.67 -6.93
CA ASN A 12 6.30 -3.61 -7.93
C ASN A 12 7.50 -3.55 -8.89
N SER A 13 8.71 -3.70 -8.38
CA SER A 13 9.92 -3.67 -9.21
C SER A 13 10.02 -4.85 -10.16
N GLY A 14 9.35 -5.95 -9.87
CA GLY A 14 9.32 -7.16 -10.70
C GLY A 14 8.23 -7.16 -11.77
N ASP A 15 7.34 -6.18 -11.75
CA ASP A 15 6.20 -6.12 -12.69
C ASP A 15 5.92 -4.69 -13.15
N PRO A 16 6.82 -4.08 -13.93
CA PRO A 16 6.64 -2.71 -14.38
C PRO A 16 5.40 -2.51 -15.27
N ALA A 17 4.96 -3.53 -16.00
CA ALA A 17 3.75 -3.42 -16.81
C ALA A 17 2.52 -3.24 -15.92
N ALA A 18 2.42 -3.98 -14.82
CA ALA A 18 1.30 -3.88 -13.90
C ALA A 18 1.26 -2.52 -13.20
N ILE A 19 2.39 -2.05 -12.68
CA ILE A 19 2.42 -0.79 -11.91
C ILE A 19 2.30 0.46 -12.80
N ASN A 20 2.63 0.35 -14.08
CA ASN A 20 2.48 1.45 -15.04
C ASN A 20 1.12 1.45 -15.75
N ALA A 21 0.27 0.45 -15.52
CA ALA A 21 -1.06 0.41 -16.10
C ALA A 21 -1.85 1.65 -15.65
N PRO A 22 -2.54 2.34 -16.59
CA PRO A 22 -3.27 3.55 -16.25
C PRO A 22 -4.50 3.26 -15.40
N VAL A 23 -4.72 4.06 -14.38
CA VAL A 23 -5.91 4.01 -13.52
C VAL A 23 -6.48 5.42 -13.36
N PRO A 24 -7.77 5.57 -13.00
CA PRO A 24 -8.37 6.88 -12.77
C PRO A 24 -7.63 7.67 -11.69
N ASP A 25 -7.41 8.97 -11.93
CA ASP A 25 -6.75 9.86 -10.97
C ASP A 25 -7.76 10.63 -10.09
N GLY A 26 -9.07 10.40 -10.29
CA GLY A 26 -10.13 11.09 -9.56
C GLY A 26 -10.44 12.49 -10.09
N ARG A 27 -9.80 12.92 -11.17
CA ARG A 27 -9.95 14.27 -11.76
C ARG A 27 -10.30 14.25 -13.25
N GLY A 28 -10.75 13.10 -13.75
CA GLY A 28 -11.09 12.92 -15.16
C GLY A 28 -9.92 12.49 -16.04
N GLY A 29 -8.74 12.27 -15.47
CA GLY A 29 -7.56 11.76 -16.16
C GLY A 29 -7.10 10.42 -15.60
N THR A 30 -5.86 10.06 -15.91
CA THR A 30 -5.25 8.82 -15.44
C THR A 30 -3.86 9.05 -14.86
N LYS A 31 -3.42 8.08 -14.06
CA LYS A 31 -2.06 8.00 -13.52
C LYS A 31 -1.63 6.54 -13.47
N ALA A 32 -0.35 6.29 -13.21
CA ALA A 32 0.14 4.92 -13.06
C ALA A 32 -0.50 4.22 -11.85
N CYS A 33 -0.71 2.92 -11.97
CA CYS A 33 -1.24 2.07 -10.91
C CYS A 33 -0.48 2.24 -9.59
N ASN A 34 0.84 2.24 -9.65
CA ASN A 34 1.69 2.44 -8.48
C ASN A 34 3.12 2.80 -8.93
N THR A 35 4.03 2.91 -7.97
CA THR A 35 5.46 3.13 -8.21
C THR A 35 6.27 2.19 -7.33
N VAL A 36 7.55 2.04 -7.64
CA VAL A 36 8.47 1.18 -6.87
C VAL A 36 8.76 1.78 -5.50
N GLY A 37 8.79 3.11 -5.39
CA GLY A 37 9.24 3.79 -4.19
C GLY A 37 10.75 4.01 -4.21
N THR A 38 11.31 4.32 -3.06
CA THR A 38 12.74 4.60 -2.89
C THR A 38 13.40 3.52 -2.01
N GLN A 39 14.68 3.71 -1.71
CA GLN A 39 15.41 2.84 -0.79
C GLN A 39 16.52 3.65 -0.11
N THR A 40 17.02 3.14 1.02
CA THR A 40 18.19 3.71 1.68
C THR A 40 19.46 3.41 0.87
N ASP A 41 20.57 4.08 1.20
CA ASP A 41 21.86 3.87 0.52
C ASP A 41 22.36 2.42 0.64
N ASP A 42 22.00 1.72 1.73
CA ASP A 42 22.35 0.30 1.94
C ASP A 42 21.29 -0.67 1.40
N GLY A 43 20.27 -0.15 0.68
CA GLY A 43 19.33 -1.01 -0.04
C GLY A 43 18.08 -1.43 0.71
N TYR A 44 17.73 -0.77 1.84
CA TYR A 44 16.47 -1.05 2.55
C TYR A 44 15.31 -0.36 1.84
N PRO A 45 14.38 -1.13 1.20
CA PRO A 45 13.34 -0.52 0.36
C PRO A 45 12.22 0.13 1.18
N GLU A 46 11.64 1.21 0.63
CA GLU A 46 10.51 1.90 1.22
C GLU A 46 9.30 0.98 1.45
N HIS A 47 8.96 0.12 0.47
CA HIS A 47 7.81 -0.80 0.60
C HIS A 47 7.95 -1.71 1.83
N ARG A 48 9.17 -2.15 2.14
CA ARG A 48 9.45 -3.01 3.28
C ARG A 48 9.34 -2.25 4.59
N PHE A 49 9.89 -1.03 4.64
CA PHE A 49 9.72 -0.15 5.79
C PHE A 49 8.25 0.08 6.09
N ASN A 50 7.46 0.42 5.06
CA ASN A 50 6.04 0.67 5.21
C ASN A 50 5.29 -0.58 5.70
N TRP A 51 5.63 -1.75 5.18
CA TRP A 51 5.03 -3.02 5.60
C TRP A 51 5.35 -3.32 7.07
N GLU A 52 6.61 -3.23 7.47
CA GLU A 52 7.05 -3.50 8.83
C GLU A 52 6.43 -2.52 9.83
N ALA A 53 6.39 -1.24 9.50
CA ALA A 53 5.76 -0.21 10.32
C ALA A 53 4.26 -0.48 10.47
N ALA A 54 3.58 -0.89 9.40
CA ALA A 54 2.16 -1.22 9.43
C ALA A 54 1.87 -2.43 10.32
N GLN A 55 2.75 -3.43 10.36
CA GLN A 55 2.57 -4.58 11.25
C GLN A 55 2.64 -4.17 12.72
N VAL A 56 3.61 -3.34 13.09
CA VAL A 56 3.73 -2.81 14.46
C VAL A 56 2.50 -2.00 14.83
N LEU A 57 2.05 -1.11 13.95
CA LEU A 57 0.87 -0.29 14.17
C LEU A 57 -0.39 -1.14 14.30
N THR A 58 -0.56 -2.13 13.42
CA THR A 58 -1.72 -3.03 13.45
C THR A 58 -1.80 -3.79 14.76
N ASP A 59 -0.69 -4.36 15.22
CA ASP A 59 -0.64 -5.09 16.48
C ASP A 59 -1.02 -4.18 17.65
N ALA A 60 -0.51 -2.96 17.69
CA ALA A 60 -0.83 -2.00 18.74
C ALA A 60 -2.31 -1.61 18.74
N LEU A 61 -2.89 -1.39 17.55
CA LEU A 61 -4.31 -1.03 17.41
C LEU A 61 -5.22 -2.19 17.81
N GLU A 62 -4.90 -3.40 17.40
CA GLU A 62 -5.67 -4.59 17.77
C GLU A 62 -5.59 -4.87 19.27
N ASP A 63 -4.43 -4.70 19.88
CA ASP A 63 -4.26 -4.82 21.34
C ASP A 63 -5.11 -3.78 22.08
N ALA A 64 -5.33 -2.62 21.48
CA ALA A 64 -6.22 -1.59 22.04
C ALA A 64 -7.70 -1.83 21.77
N GLY A 65 -8.05 -2.91 21.07
CA GLY A 65 -9.43 -3.30 20.80
C GLY A 65 -9.98 -2.87 19.43
N ALA A 66 -9.16 -2.33 18.55
CA ALA A 66 -9.60 -1.93 17.22
C ALA A 66 -9.67 -3.13 16.27
N THR A 67 -10.56 -3.04 15.28
CA THR A 67 -10.54 -3.92 14.11
C THR A 67 -9.77 -3.19 13.01
N VAL A 68 -8.74 -3.84 12.44
CA VAL A 68 -7.87 -3.24 11.43
C VAL A 68 -8.08 -3.94 10.10
N VAL A 69 -8.21 -3.14 9.03
CA VAL A 69 -8.19 -3.62 7.65
C VAL A 69 -6.98 -3.02 6.93
N LEU A 70 -6.30 -3.84 6.14
CA LEU A 70 -5.10 -3.45 5.41
C LEU A 70 -5.38 -3.38 3.91
N SER A 71 -4.77 -2.43 3.22
CA SER A 71 -4.88 -2.33 1.75
C SER A 71 -4.17 -3.46 1.04
N ARG A 72 -3.17 -4.05 1.66
CA ARG A 72 -2.48 -5.25 1.16
C ARG A 72 -2.18 -6.20 2.31
N ASP A 73 -2.01 -7.47 2.00
CA ASP A 73 -1.84 -8.53 2.99
C ASP A 73 -0.44 -9.18 2.97
N SER A 74 0.45 -8.67 2.12
CA SER A 74 1.83 -9.15 2.03
C SER A 74 2.76 -8.06 1.51
N ASP A 75 4.07 -8.33 1.53
CA ASP A 75 5.09 -7.47 0.93
C ASP A 75 5.68 -8.09 -0.34
N ASP A 76 5.09 -9.16 -0.86
CA ASP A 76 5.64 -9.92 -1.99
C ASP A 76 4.93 -9.67 -3.30
N GLY A 77 3.69 -9.17 -3.27
CA GLY A 77 2.85 -8.99 -4.44
C GLY A 77 2.87 -7.56 -4.99
N VAL A 78 2.08 -7.33 -6.02
CA VAL A 78 1.84 -5.99 -6.57
C VAL A 78 0.75 -5.26 -5.80
N GLY A 79 -0.26 -5.98 -5.29
CA GLY A 79 -1.35 -5.42 -4.52
C GLY A 79 -2.29 -4.54 -5.35
N PRO A 80 -3.25 -3.85 -4.70
CA PRO A 80 -4.19 -2.98 -5.40
C PRO A 80 -3.50 -1.72 -5.92
N CYS A 81 -4.05 -1.14 -7.01
CA CYS A 81 -3.58 0.14 -7.52
C CYS A 81 -3.98 1.29 -6.63
N VAL A 82 -3.38 2.47 -6.84
CA VAL A 82 -3.59 3.63 -5.96
C VAL A 82 -5.03 4.15 -5.97
N ASP A 83 -5.79 3.96 -7.04
CA ASP A 83 -7.21 4.33 -7.09
C ASP A 83 -8.04 3.49 -6.10
N GLU A 84 -7.80 2.18 -6.03
CA GLU A 84 -8.46 1.31 -5.05
C GLU A 84 -8.00 1.63 -3.62
N ARG A 85 -6.72 1.92 -3.44
CA ARG A 85 -6.18 2.30 -2.14
C ARG A 85 -6.79 3.60 -1.62
N GLY A 86 -7.10 4.52 -2.54
CA GLY A 86 -7.73 5.79 -2.18
C GLY A 86 -9.14 5.63 -1.63
N THR A 87 -9.82 4.54 -1.91
CA THR A 87 -11.21 4.31 -1.53
C THR A 87 -11.47 3.10 -0.64
N PHE A 88 -10.50 2.20 -0.45
CA PHE A 88 -10.73 0.97 0.34
C PHE A 88 -11.15 1.26 1.78
N ALA A 89 -10.84 2.44 2.29
CA ALA A 89 -11.13 2.85 3.65
C ALA A 89 -12.47 3.58 3.82
N ASP A 90 -13.26 3.73 2.75
CA ASP A 90 -14.49 4.55 2.78
C ASP A 90 -15.49 4.11 3.85
N ASP A 91 -15.53 2.83 4.18
CA ASP A 91 -16.42 2.28 5.20
C ASP A 91 -15.77 2.18 6.60
N ALA A 92 -14.54 2.63 6.77
CA ALA A 92 -13.86 2.66 8.06
C ALA A 92 -14.20 3.93 8.85
N ASP A 93 -13.85 3.93 10.12
CA ASP A 93 -13.99 5.10 10.96
C ASP A 93 -12.88 6.10 10.65
#